data_c3470d8f2ee082886514edf2e309b6f2
#
_entry.id   c3470d8f2ee082886514edf2e309b6f2
#
_cell.length_a   1.000
_cell.length_b   1.000
_cell.length_c   1.000
_cell.angle_alpha   90.00
_cell.angle_beta   90.00
_cell.angle_gamma   90.00
#
_symmetry.space_group_name_H-M   'P 1'
#
loop_
_entity.id
_entity.type
_entity.pdbx_description
1 polymer ?
#
loop_
_entity_poly.entity_id
_entity_poly.type
_entity_poly.pdbx_seq_one_letter_code
_entity_poly.pdbx_strand_id
1 'polypeptide(L)'
;MPQSDPSQFARPYVVSWNLTYRCNLACEHCYLDAGGAPQVGTENFADRSELGTEECFKVIEEIATFAPECVTILTGGEPLLRRDILEIVRRASERGLWVVVGTNGVKITENVAKRLAEAGARGLSLSLDALDPDRHDRFRNVRGAWQNTVAGAEILTRTGLPFIVQTTAGSHNIGELEEIADFAYERLAAKVWNLYFLVPTGRGQFVSDITPAQYDEVLASLYRIQEKYQRRMLVNAKCAPHYIKTVLEKGGSQIRTYSGGAGGCPAGTHYMGIRPNGDVTPCPYLPVFAGSLRNASLADLWTSSSLFTEIRQRTSLGGRCGECEMNGHCGGCRARAYGMTGDLMSEDPLCTHTPGTFAGAPLLAIQGRTSVSGALG
;
A
#
# COMPACT_ATOMS: atom_id res chain seq x y z
N MET A 1 -13.11 22.53 15.80
CA MET A 1 -13.18 21.13 15.36
C MET A 1 -12.72 20.25 16.51
N PRO A 2 -13.34 19.10 16.83
CA PRO A 2 -12.84 18.27 17.90
C PRO A 2 -11.44 17.78 17.50
N GLN A 3 -10.48 17.96 18.38
CA GLN A 3 -9.15 17.34 18.26
C GLN A 3 -9.38 15.84 18.13
N SER A 4 -8.75 15.19 17.15
CA SER A 4 -8.79 13.74 17.01
C SER A 4 -8.28 13.11 18.31
N ASP A 5 -9.13 12.28 18.92
CA ASP A 5 -8.78 11.55 20.14
C ASP A 5 -7.49 10.76 19.90
N PRO A 6 -6.42 10.98 20.67
CA PRO A 6 -5.17 10.24 20.53
C PRO A 6 -5.34 8.72 20.61
N SER A 7 -6.39 8.23 21.27
CA SER A 7 -6.73 6.81 21.36
C SER A 7 -7.09 6.20 20.00
N GLN A 8 -7.50 7.00 19.00
CA GLN A 8 -7.80 6.55 17.64
C GLN A 8 -6.56 6.00 16.92
N PHE A 9 -5.36 6.38 17.34
CA PHE A 9 -4.10 5.96 16.73
C PHE A 9 -3.28 5.06 17.67
N ALA A 10 -3.94 4.35 18.57
CA ALA A 10 -3.27 3.53 19.58
C ALA A 10 -2.34 2.48 18.97
N ARG A 11 -2.70 1.91 17.81
CA ARG A 11 -1.96 0.83 17.13
C ARG A 11 -2.09 0.93 15.61
N PRO A 12 -1.09 0.47 14.84
CA PRO A 12 -1.25 0.32 13.39
C PRO A 12 -2.27 -0.80 13.08
N TYR A 13 -3.08 -0.56 12.07
CA TYR A 13 -3.99 -1.57 11.52
C TYR A 13 -3.32 -2.40 10.42
N VAL A 14 -2.36 -1.82 9.73
CA VAL A 14 -1.55 -2.48 8.69
C VAL A 14 -0.08 -2.19 8.94
N VAL A 15 0.71 -3.24 8.96
CA VAL A 15 2.18 -3.18 8.93
C VAL A 15 2.66 -3.73 7.58
N SER A 16 3.28 -2.87 6.76
CA SER A 16 3.90 -3.30 5.51
C SER A 16 5.41 -3.41 5.71
N TRP A 17 5.90 -4.63 5.72
CA TRP A 17 7.29 -4.92 6.01
C TRP A 17 8.04 -5.37 4.77
N ASN A 18 8.96 -4.53 4.32
CA ASN A 18 9.90 -4.85 3.27
C ASN A 18 11.02 -5.73 3.85
N LEU A 19 11.08 -6.99 3.47
CA LEU A 19 12.01 -7.97 4.03
C LEU A 19 13.39 -7.96 3.36
N THR A 20 13.48 -7.45 2.13
CA THR A 20 14.71 -7.51 1.33
C THR A 20 14.75 -6.41 0.27
N TYR A 21 15.96 -5.94 -0.06
CA TYR A 21 16.22 -5.09 -1.22
C TYR A 21 16.47 -5.92 -2.50
N ARG A 22 16.63 -7.23 -2.40
CA ARG A 22 16.84 -8.10 -3.56
C ARG A 22 15.54 -8.25 -4.33
N CYS A 23 15.61 -8.13 -5.66
CA CYS A 23 14.48 -8.34 -6.55
C CYS A 23 14.95 -8.97 -7.87
N ASN A 24 14.10 -9.78 -8.47
CA ASN A 24 14.29 -10.32 -9.82
C ASN A 24 13.69 -9.41 -10.90
N LEU A 25 13.09 -8.28 -10.53
CA LEU A 25 12.63 -7.23 -11.42
C LEU A 25 13.34 -5.91 -11.11
N ALA A 26 13.28 -4.95 -12.07
CA ALA A 26 13.90 -3.63 -11.94
C ALA A 26 12.90 -2.52 -12.28
N CYS A 27 11.69 -2.59 -11.74
CA CYS A 27 10.54 -1.73 -12.06
C CYS A 27 10.90 -0.24 -12.04
N GLU A 28 10.40 0.52 -13.02
CA GLU A 28 10.64 1.96 -13.15
C GLU A 28 10.11 2.76 -11.95
N HIS A 29 8.98 2.34 -11.37
CA HIS A 29 8.29 3.00 -10.24
C HIS A 29 8.66 2.48 -8.85
N CYS A 30 9.74 1.70 -8.72
CA CYS A 30 10.06 1.03 -7.45
C CYS A 30 10.40 2.04 -6.34
N TYR A 31 9.52 2.18 -5.35
CA TYR A 31 9.70 3.06 -4.19
C TYR A 31 10.84 2.64 -3.27
N LEU A 32 11.19 1.35 -3.27
CA LEU A 32 12.26 0.77 -2.45
C LEU A 32 13.63 0.84 -3.14
N ASP A 33 13.63 1.15 -4.44
CA ASP A 33 14.82 1.06 -5.30
C ASP A 33 15.51 -0.30 -5.22
N ALA A 34 14.69 -1.37 -5.27
CA ALA A 34 15.13 -2.75 -5.19
C ALA A 34 15.60 -3.30 -6.53
N GLY A 35 16.44 -4.34 -6.52
CA GLY A 35 16.82 -5.12 -7.70
C GLY A 35 17.96 -4.56 -8.55
N GLY A 36 18.58 -3.45 -8.17
CA GLY A 36 19.68 -2.83 -8.91
C GLY A 36 20.66 -2.06 -8.02
N ALA A 37 21.68 -1.45 -8.63
CA ALA A 37 22.47 -0.43 -7.95
C ALA A 37 21.57 0.80 -7.66
N PRO A 38 21.73 1.48 -6.52
CA PRO A 38 21.00 2.69 -6.22
C PRO A 38 21.20 3.73 -7.32
N GLN A 39 20.11 4.39 -7.72
CA GLN A 39 20.20 5.50 -8.67
C GLN A 39 20.55 6.79 -7.92
N VAL A 40 21.17 7.72 -8.63
CA VAL A 40 21.46 9.07 -8.12
C VAL A 40 20.16 9.73 -7.64
N GLY A 41 20.18 10.31 -6.45
CA GLY A 41 18.98 10.88 -5.81
C GLY A 41 18.16 9.90 -4.95
N THR A 42 18.61 8.64 -4.85
CA THR A 42 18.03 7.63 -3.95
C THR A 42 18.95 7.31 -2.75
N GLU A 43 19.92 8.15 -2.49
CA GLU A 43 20.97 8.00 -1.46
C GLU A 43 20.43 7.94 -0.02
N ASN A 44 19.17 8.33 0.20
CA ASN A 44 18.49 8.18 1.49
C ASN A 44 18.36 6.71 1.95
N PHE A 45 18.85 5.78 1.14
CA PHE A 45 18.85 4.33 1.40
C PHE A 45 20.28 3.77 1.52
N ALA A 46 21.19 4.55 2.10
CA ALA A 46 22.62 4.20 2.20
C ALA A 46 22.85 2.89 2.98
N ASP A 47 22.10 2.64 4.07
CA ASP A 47 22.17 1.38 4.82
C ASP A 47 21.25 0.33 4.20
N ARG A 48 21.85 -0.63 3.51
CA ARG A 48 21.18 -1.81 2.93
C ARG A 48 21.46 -3.09 3.72
N SER A 49 21.88 -3.00 4.96
CA SER A 49 22.00 -4.17 5.84
C SER A 49 20.59 -4.73 6.14
N GLU A 50 20.27 -5.90 5.62
CA GLU A 50 18.98 -6.55 5.87
C GLU A 50 18.94 -7.18 7.26
N LEU A 51 17.75 -7.20 7.89
CA LEU A 51 17.54 -7.97 9.11
C LEU A 51 17.75 -9.47 8.83
N GLY A 52 18.53 -10.13 9.69
CA GLY A 52 18.68 -11.57 9.69
C GLY A 52 17.42 -12.28 10.20
N THR A 53 17.37 -13.61 10.08
CA THR A 53 16.21 -14.41 10.48
C THR A 53 15.82 -14.18 11.94
N GLU A 54 16.78 -14.18 12.86
CA GLU A 54 16.53 -13.96 14.30
C GLU A 54 16.05 -12.53 14.59
N GLU A 55 16.57 -11.54 13.88
CA GLU A 55 16.07 -10.16 13.99
C GLU A 55 14.64 -10.08 13.47
N CYS A 56 14.32 -10.75 12.36
CA CYS A 56 12.95 -10.84 11.85
C CYS A 56 12.00 -11.48 12.87
N PHE A 57 12.43 -12.51 13.58
CA PHE A 57 11.62 -13.14 14.63
C PHE A 57 11.36 -12.18 15.78
N LYS A 58 12.34 -11.38 16.20
CA LYS A 58 12.12 -10.33 17.21
C LYS A 58 11.09 -9.30 16.76
N VAL A 59 11.17 -8.84 15.50
CA VAL A 59 10.19 -7.91 14.95
C VAL A 59 8.78 -8.53 14.92
N ILE A 60 8.65 -9.81 14.59
CA ILE A 60 7.36 -10.53 14.66
C ILE A 60 6.79 -10.52 16.09
N GLU A 61 7.63 -10.79 17.09
CA GLU A 61 7.19 -10.75 18.50
C GLU A 61 6.70 -9.35 18.90
N GLU A 62 7.39 -8.30 18.47
CA GLU A 62 6.97 -6.93 18.74
C GLU A 62 5.64 -6.58 18.05
N ILE A 63 5.48 -6.96 16.78
CA ILE A 63 4.21 -6.75 16.06
C ILE A 63 3.08 -7.51 16.75
N ALA A 64 3.28 -8.79 17.07
CA ALA A 64 2.27 -9.64 17.71
C ALA A 64 1.88 -9.16 19.11
N THR A 65 2.80 -8.57 19.85
CA THR A 65 2.57 -8.03 21.17
C THR A 65 1.84 -6.68 21.11
N PHE A 66 2.32 -5.78 20.26
CA PHE A 66 1.81 -4.41 20.21
C PHE A 66 0.55 -4.25 19.36
N ALA A 67 0.48 -4.93 18.22
CA ALA A 67 -0.60 -4.83 17.24
C ALA A 67 -1.10 -6.21 16.76
N PRO A 68 -1.61 -7.08 17.66
CA PRO A 68 -1.93 -8.47 17.34
C PRO A 68 -3.01 -8.64 16.25
N GLU A 69 -3.86 -7.63 16.06
CA GLU A 69 -4.96 -7.65 15.07
C GLU A 69 -4.55 -7.02 13.72
N CYS A 70 -3.30 -6.60 13.56
CA CYS A 70 -2.89 -5.94 12.35
C CYS A 70 -2.75 -6.92 11.17
N VAL A 71 -2.99 -6.39 9.97
CA VAL A 71 -2.60 -7.08 8.73
C VAL A 71 -1.11 -6.88 8.54
N THR A 72 -0.35 -7.97 8.56
CA THR A 72 1.08 -7.96 8.33
C THR A 72 1.37 -8.33 6.88
N ILE A 73 1.81 -7.35 6.09
CA ILE A 73 2.17 -7.55 4.68
C ILE A 73 3.69 -7.78 4.62
N LEU A 74 4.09 -9.01 4.34
CA LEU A 74 5.49 -9.39 4.14
C LEU A 74 5.84 -9.21 2.66
N THR A 75 6.66 -8.20 2.35
CA THR A 75 6.99 -7.81 0.98
C THR A 75 8.46 -7.40 0.87
N GLY A 76 8.81 -6.48 -0.02
CA GLY A 76 10.18 -5.99 -0.17
C GLY A 76 10.51 -5.68 -1.63
N GLY A 77 11.70 -6.02 -2.06
CA GLY A 77 11.98 -6.22 -3.48
C GLY A 77 11.16 -7.41 -3.96
N GLU A 78 11.68 -8.63 -3.78
CA GLU A 78 10.90 -9.84 -3.97
C GLU A 78 11.11 -10.78 -2.77
N PRO A 79 10.13 -10.95 -1.89
CA PRO A 79 10.29 -11.73 -0.65
C PRO A 79 10.57 -13.21 -0.91
N LEU A 80 10.09 -13.77 -2.04
CA LEU A 80 10.36 -15.17 -2.41
C LEU A 80 11.82 -15.43 -2.79
N LEU A 81 12.67 -14.41 -2.86
CA LEU A 81 14.12 -14.57 -3.00
C LEU A 81 14.84 -14.75 -1.65
N ARG A 82 14.16 -14.50 -0.52
CA ARG A 82 14.73 -14.82 0.80
C ARG A 82 14.65 -16.33 1.06
N ARG A 83 15.74 -16.89 1.53
CA ARG A 83 15.81 -18.34 1.83
C ARG A 83 14.93 -18.74 3.01
N ASP A 84 14.77 -17.83 3.96
CA ASP A 84 14.03 -17.97 5.21
C ASP A 84 12.57 -17.48 5.15
N ILE A 85 12.05 -17.10 3.97
CA ILE A 85 10.70 -16.52 3.85
C ILE A 85 9.61 -17.42 4.45
N LEU A 86 9.69 -18.73 4.26
CA LEU A 86 8.70 -19.66 4.80
C LEU A 86 8.74 -19.77 6.32
N GLU A 87 9.92 -19.63 6.92
CA GLU A 87 10.10 -19.62 8.37
C GLU A 87 9.52 -18.33 8.95
N ILE A 88 9.77 -17.17 8.31
CA ILE A 88 9.23 -15.87 8.68
C ILE A 88 7.70 -15.90 8.60
N VAL A 89 7.11 -16.39 7.51
CA VAL A 89 5.65 -16.53 7.36
C VAL A 89 5.07 -17.43 8.45
N ARG A 90 5.67 -18.60 8.69
CA ARG A 90 5.22 -19.53 9.73
C ARG A 90 5.28 -18.90 11.10
N ARG A 91 6.40 -18.29 11.47
CA ARG A 91 6.56 -17.63 12.78
C ARG A 91 5.51 -16.55 12.98
N ALA A 92 5.26 -15.71 11.99
CA ALA A 92 4.25 -14.66 12.07
C ALA A 92 2.82 -15.24 12.21
N SER A 93 2.50 -16.31 11.47
CA SER A 93 1.22 -16.99 11.55
C SER A 93 1.01 -17.69 12.90
N GLU A 94 2.04 -18.38 13.44
CA GLU A 94 2.01 -19.01 14.76
C GLU A 94 1.78 -18.00 15.89
N ARG A 95 2.24 -16.75 15.70
CA ARG A 95 1.97 -15.65 16.62
C ARG A 95 0.59 -15.01 16.44
N GLY A 96 -0.26 -15.57 15.58
CA GLY A 96 -1.63 -15.12 15.35
C GLY A 96 -1.77 -13.94 14.40
N LEU A 97 -0.70 -13.49 13.74
CA LEU A 97 -0.76 -12.37 12.80
C LEU A 97 -1.50 -12.76 11.51
N TRP A 98 -2.22 -11.80 10.93
CA TRP A 98 -2.84 -11.97 9.62
C TRP A 98 -1.83 -11.70 8.52
N VAL A 99 -1.19 -12.76 8.01
CA VAL A 99 -0.06 -12.67 7.09
C VAL A 99 -0.50 -12.65 5.64
N VAL A 100 -0.11 -11.61 4.90
CA VAL A 100 -0.23 -11.51 3.43
C VAL A 100 1.17 -11.39 2.84
N VAL A 101 1.48 -12.14 1.78
CA VAL A 101 2.78 -12.04 1.09
C VAL A 101 2.63 -11.20 -0.17
N GLY A 102 3.35 -10.06 -0.20
CA GLY A 102 3.40 -9.17 -1.38
C GLY A 102 4.53 -9.56 -2.32
N THR A 103 4.20 -10.13 -3.47
CA THR A 103 5.16 -10.62 -4.47
C THR A 103 4.85 -10.05 -5.85
N ASN A 104 5.85 -10.01 -6.73
CA ASN A 104 5.64 -9.67 -8.14
C ASN A 104 4.98 -10.81 -8.95
N GLY A 105 4.82 -11.99 -8.37
CA GLY A 105 4.15 -13.14 -8.98
C GLY A 105 5.05 -14.05 -9.83
N VAL A 106 6.20 -13.56 -10.30
CA VAL A 106 7.07 -14.26 -11.27
C VAL A 106 7.62 -15.60 -10.73
N LYS A 107 7.76 -15.73 -9.42
CA LYS A 107 8.33 -16.92 -8.77
C LYS A 107 7.27 -17.89 -8.21
N ILE A 108 6.00 -17.67 -8.48
CA ILE A 108 4.93 -18.55 -8.02
C ILE A 108 4.93 -19.86 -8.81
N THR A 109 5.10 -20.96 -8.10
CA THR A 109 4.89 -22.33 -8.59
C THR A 109 3.89 -23.02 -7.67
N GLU A 110 3.34 -24.16 -8.07
CA GLU A 110 2.41 -24.93 -7.22
C GLU A 110 3.04 -25.30 -5.89
N ASN A 111 4.32 -25.70 -5.89
CA ASN A 111 5.05 -25.98 -4.67
C ASN A 111 5.21 -24.74 -3.77
N VAL A 112 5.51 -23.58 -4.34
CA VAL A 112 5.62 -22.32 -3.58
C VAL A 112 4.27 -21.95 -2.99
N ALA A 113 3.18 -21.99 -3.77
CA ALA A 113 1.83 -21.68 -3.31
C ALA A 113 1.42 -22.60 -2.14
N LYS A 114 1.61 -23.92 -2.30
CA LYS A 114 1.32 -24.92 -1.26
C LYS A 114 2.11 -24.65 0.03
N ARG A 115 3.42 -24.46 -0.07
CA ARG A 115 4.29 -24.21 1.10
C ARG A 115 3.97 -22.89 1.81
N LEU A 116 3.57 -21.85 1.08
CA LEU A 116 3.11 -20.60 1.70
C LEU A 116 1.79 -20.79 2.44
N ALA A 117 0.84 -21.54 1.87
CA ALA A 117 -0.41 -21.88 2.55
C ALA A 117 -0.14 -22.72 3.82
N GLU A 118 0.72 -23.76 3.74
CA GLU A 118 1.13 -24.59 4.88
C GLU A 118 1.88 -23.78 5.95
N ALA A 119 2.61 -22.73 5.57
CA ALA A 119 3.25 -21.81 6.50
C ALA A 119 2.25 -20.83 7.14
N GLY A 120 1.00 -20.78 6.69
CA GLY A 120 -0.08 -19.97 7.25
C GLY A 120 -0.30 -18.62 6.58
N ALA A 121 0.22 -18.40 5.35
CA ALA A 121 -0.14 -17.21 4.58
C ALA A 121 -1.65 -17.20 4.29
N ARG A 122 -2.32 -16.09 4.60
CA ARG A 122 -3.76 -15.91 4.37
C ARG A 122 -4.09 -15.49 2.94
N GLY A 123 -3.09 -15.04 2.19
CA GLY A 123 -3.22 -14.67 0.79
C GLY A 123 -1.94 -14.03 0.26
N LEU A 124 -1.92 -13.80 -1.05
CA LEU A 124 -0.84 -13.11 -1.72
C LEU A 124 -1.34 -11.83 -2.39
N SER A 125 -0.43 -10.91 -2.68
CA SER A 125 -0.72 -9.82 -3.62
C SER A 125 0.25 -9.89 -4.78
N LEU A 126 -0.30 -9.77 -6.01
CA LEU A 126 0.42 -9.84 -7.27
C LEU A 126 0.35 -8.49 -7.99
N SER A 127 1.35 -8.19 -8.78
CA SER A 127 1.42 -6.91 -9.51
C SER A 127 1.10 -7.10 -10.99
N LEU A 128 0.02 -6.45 -11.47
CA LEU A 128 -0.38 -6.45 -12.89
C LEU A 128 -0.73 -5.01 -13.32
N ASP A 129 0.10 -4.39 -14.18
CA ASP A 129 -0.06 -2.98 -14.53
C ASP A 129 -0.55 -2.73 -15.96
N ALA A 130 -0.59 -3.73 -16.80
CA ALA A 130 -1.12 -3.62 -18.16
C ALA A 130 -1.66 -4.97 -18.65
N LEU A 131 -2.60 -4.93 -19.59
CA LEU A 131 -3.06 -6.13 -20.31
C LEU A 131 -2.10 -6.51 -21.43
N ASP A 132 -1.49 -5.52 -22.05
CA ASP A 132 -0.44 -5.73 -23.06
C ASP A 132 0.84 -6.21 -22.37
N PRO A 133 1.35 -7.42 -22.74
CA PRO A 133 2.56 -7.99 -22.13
C PRO A 133 3.80 -7.10 -22.28
N ASP A 134 3.99 -6.50 -23.46
CA ASP A 134 5.18 -5.70 -23.72
C ASP A 134 5.15 -4.38 -22.92
N ARG A 135 3.97 -3.80 -22.71
CA ARG A 135 3.78 -2.61 -21.86
C ARG A 135 4.06 -2.92 -20.40
N HIS A 136 3.52 -4.01 -19.89
CA HIS A 136 3.80 -4.48 -18.54
C HIS A 136 5.29 -4.76 -18.33
N ASP A 137 5.89 -5.51 -19.26
CA ASP A 137 7.30 -5.89 -19.19
C ASP A 137 8.23 -4.67 -19.22
N ARG A 138 7.93 -3.65 -20.04
CA ARG A 138 8.67 -2.38 -20.03
C ARG A 138 8.57 -1.70 -18.68
N PHE A 139 7.38 -1.56 -18.11
CA PHE A 139 7.18 -0.91 -16.81
C PHE A 139 7.84 -1.68 -15.66
N ARG A 140 7.87 -3.00 -15.72
CA ARG A 140 8.57 -3.88 -14.79
C ARG A 140 10.06 -4.07 -15.13
N ASN A 141 10.47 -3.60 -16.32
CA ASN A 141 11.82 -3.65 -16.86
C ASN A 141 12.43 -5.06 -16.92
N VAL A 142 11.59 -6.06 -17.19
CA VAL A 142 12.00 -7.47 -17.38
C VAL A 142 11.04 -8.14 -18.35
N ARG A 143 11.59 -8.66 -19.46
CA ARG A 143 10.84 -9.42 -20.45
C ARG A 143 10.27 -10.72 -19.87
N GLY A 144 9.00 -11.00 -20.15
CA GLY A 144 8.30 -12.19 -19.67
C GLY A 144 7.72 -12.03 -18.26
N ALA A 145 7.83 -10.85 -17.65
CA ALA A 145 7.24 -10.58 -16.34
C ALA A 145 5.72 -10.79 -16.37
N TRP A 146 5.03 -10.29 -17.40
CA TRP A 146 3.59 -10.43 -17.56
C TRP A 146 3.14 -11.90 -17.60
N GLN A 147 3.73 -12.69 -18.49
CA GLN A 147 3.39 -14.10 -18.65
C GLN A 147 3.60 -14.88 -17.36
N ASN A 148 4.71 -14.65 -16.66
CA ASN A 148 5.02 -15.32 -15.42
C ASN A 148 4.08 -14.90 -14.28
N THR A 149 3.72 -13.61 -14.19
CA THR A 149 2.77 -13.10 -13.19
C THR A 149 1.37 -13.69 -13.40
N VAL A 150 0.89 -13.71 -14.65
CA VAL A 150 -0.40 -14.30 -15.01
C VAL A 150 -0.41 -15.80 -14.71
N ALA A 151 0.62 -16.53 -15.12
CA ALA A 151 0.77 -17.95 -14.78
C ALA A 151 0.78 -18.19 -13.27
N GLY A 152 1.46 -17.33 -12.50
CA GLY A 152 1.44 -17.34 -11.05
C GLY A 152 0.04 -17.16 -10.47
N ALA A 153 -0.74 -16.21 -10.98
CA ALA A 153 -2.12 -15.98 -10.58
C ALA A 153 -3.02 -17.19 -10.88
N GLU A 154 -2.86 -17.81 -12.05
CA GLU A 154 -3.58 -19.03 -12.40
C GLU A 154 -3.25 -20.21 -11.49
N ILE A 155 -2.00 -20.34 -11.07
CA ILE A 155 -1.58 -21.33 -10.06
C ILE A 155 -2.30 -21.08 -8.73
N LEU A 156 -2.35 -19.83 -8.26
CA LEU A 156 -3.03 -19.48 -7.02
C LEU A 156 -4.52 -19.80 -7.08
N THR A 157 -5.17 -19.53 -8.21
CA THR A 157 -6.58 -19.88 -8.45
C THR A 157 -6.78 -21.39 -8.35
N ARG A 158 -5.94 -22.20 -9.00
CA ARG A 158 -6.03 -23.68 -8.95
C ARG A 158 -5.73 -24.26 -7.57
N THR A 159 -4.80 -23.65 -6.84
CA THR A 159 -4.43 -24.13 -5.50
C THR A 159 -5.34 -23.61 -4.40
N GLY A 160 -6.28 -22.70 -4.72
CA GLY A 160 -7.23 -22.14 -3.76
C GLY A 160 -6.63 -21.13 -2.79
N LEU A 161 -5.39 -20.67 -2.98
CA LEU A 161 -4.79 -19.64 -2.13
C LEU A 161 -5.27 -18.25 -2.60
N PRO A 162 -6.03 -17.49 -1.78
CA PRO A 162 -6.59 -16.22 -2.18
C PRO A 162 -5.53 -15.21 -2.56
N PHE A 163 -5.82 -14.33 -3.52
CA PHE A 163 -4.88 -13.28 -3.89
C PHE A 163 -5.56 -11.97 -4.31
N ILE A 164 -4.75 -10.94 -4.29
CA ILE A 164 -5.05 -9.55 -4.62
C ILE A 164 -4.27 -9.21 -5.88
N VAL A 165 -4.90 -8.55 -6.85
CA VAL A 165 -4.19 -7.90 -7.94
C VAL A 165 -3.95 -6.44 -7.58
N GLN A 166 -2.72 -5.98 -7.77
CA GLN A 166 -2.27 -4.60 -7.55
C GLN A 166 -1.87 -3.99 -8.89
N THR A 167 -2.44 -2.84 -9.21
CA THR A 167 -2.15 -2.07 -10.41
C THR A 167 -1.70 -0.68 -10.02
N THR A 168 -0.59 -0.20 -10.56
CA THR A 168 -0.16 1.19 -10.40
C THR A 168 -0.63 2.00 -11.60
N ALA A 169 -1.53 2.96 -11.36
CA ALA A 169 -2.00 3.89 -12.38
C ALA A 169 -0.86 4.85 -12.77
N GLY A 170 -0.68 5.04 -14.05
CA GLY A 170 0.27 5.95 -14.66
C GLY A 170 -0.14 6.24 -16.11
N SER A 171 0.56 7.14 -16.77
CA SER A 171 0.28 7.53 -18.17
C SER A 171 0.23 6.34 -19.13
N HIS A 172 0.90 5.23 -18.78
CA HIS A 172 0.99 4.04 -19.61
C HIS A 172 -0.28 3.16 -19.62
N ASN A 173 -1.18 3.30 -18.61
CA ASN A 173 -2.31 2.36 -18.44
C ASN A 173 -3.65 3.00 -18.04
N ILE A 174 -3.74 4.32 -17.86
CA ILE A 174 -5.00 4.95 -17.40
C ILE A 174 -6.18 4.72 -18.34
N GLY A 175 -5.93 4.42 -19.61
CA GLY A 175 -6.98 4.11 -20.60
C GLY A 175 -7.52 2.68 -20.55
N GLU A 176 -6.95 1.76 -19.75
CA GLU A 176 -7.34 0.34 -19.69
C GLU A 176 -7.59 -0.17 -18.26
N LEU A 177 -7.80 0.73 -17.30
CA LEU A 177 -7.93 0.34 -15.88
C LEU A 177 -9.18 -0.50 -15.61
N GLU A 178 -10.28 -0.26 -16.32
CA GLU A 178 -11.50 -1.06 -16.19
C GLU A 178 -11.27 -2.46 -16.72
N GLU A 179 -10.65 -2.58 -17.89
CA GLU A 179 -10.32 -3.86 -18.52
C GLU A 179 -9.32 -4.67 -17.68
N ILE A 180 -8.38 -4.00 -16.99
CA ILE A 180 -7.48 -4.66 -16.02
C ILE A 180 -8.28 -5.21 -14.84
N ALA A 181 -9.25 -4.45 -14.32
CA ALA A 181 -10.13 -4.93 -13.24
C ALA A 181 -10.99 -6.11 -13.69
N ASP A 182 -11.53 -6.05 -14.91
CA ASP A 182 -12.30 -7.15 -15.53
C ASP A 182 -11.44 -8.41 -15.66
N PHE A 183 -10.22 -8.27 -16.18
CA PHE A 183 -9.27 -9.37 -16.31
C PHE A 183 -8.90 -9.98 -14.94
N ALA A 184 -8.65 -9.14 -13.94
CA ALA A 184 -8.34 -9.59 -12.60
C ALA A 184 -9.47 -10.43 -11.98
N TYR A 185 -10.72 -10.02 -12.20
CA TYR A 185 -11.89 -10.73 -11.68
C TYR A 185 -12.27 -11.95 -12.53
N GLU A 186 -12.52 -11.74 -13.82
CA GLU A 186 -13.14 -12.74 -14.69
C GLU A 186 -12.16 -13.84 -15.11
N ARG A 187 -10.92 -13.45 -15.39
CA ARG A 187 -9.90 -14.38 -15.89
C ARG A 187 -9.03 -14.96 -14.78
N LEU A 188 -8.65 -14.15 -13.80
CA LEU A 188 -7.74 -14.57 -12.74
C LEU A 188 -8.45 -14.98 -11.44
N ALA A 189 -9.72 -14.64 -11.26
CA ALA A 189 -10.50 -14.87 -10.05
C ALA A 189 -9.94 -14.19 -8.79
N ALA A 190 -9.31 -13.02 -8.95
CA ALA A 190 -8.80 -12.23 -7.86
C ALA A 190 -9.91 -11.84 -6.88
N LYS A 191 -9.64 -11.87 -5.58
CA LYS A 191 -10.60 -11.46 -4.55
C LYS A 191 -10.64 -9.95 -4.35
N VAL A 192 -9.55 -9.29 -4.66
CA VAL A 192 -9.38 -7.84 -4.49
C VAL A 192 -8.60 -7.27 -5.65
N TRP A 193 -9.00 -6.11 -6.12
CA TRP A 193 -8.21 -5.25 -7.01
C TRP A 193 -7.87 -3.96 -6.31
N ASN A 194 -6.58 -3.66 -6.14
CA ASN A 194 -6.07 -2.43 -5.57
C ASN A 194 -5.47 -1.55 -6.66
N LEU A 195 -6.05 -0.39 -6.88
CA LEU A 195 -5.48 0.63 -7.74
C LEU A 195 -4.61 1.58 -6.91
N TYR A 196 -3.32 1.54 -7.16
CA TYR A 196 -2.34 2.46 -6.59
C TYR A 196 -2.14 3.65 -7.51
N PHE A 197 -2.04 4.81 -6.93
CA PHE A 197 -1.54 5.99 -7.66
C PHE A 197 -0.06 6.17 -7.39
N LEU A 198 0.69 6.47 -8.43
CA LEU A 198 2.14 6.66 -8.33
C LEU A 198 2.50 7.67 -7.23
N VAL A 199 3.50 7.32 -6.44
CA VAL A 199 4.12 8.21 -5.47
C VAL A 199 5.56 8.42 -5.92
N PRO A 200 6.00 9.67 -6.16
CA PRO A 200 7.31 9.97 -6.73
C PRO A 200 8.42 9.84 -5.67
N THR A 201 8.68 8.60 -5.26
CA THR A 201 9.75 8.22 -4.33
C THR A 201 10.52 7.00 -4.86
N GLY A 202 11.78 6.82 -4.43
CA GLY A 202 12.66 5.84 -5.04
C GLY A 202 12.81 6.11 -6.55
N ARG A 203 12.83 5.06 -7.38
CA ARG A 203 12.86 5.21 -8.85
C ARG A 203 11.59 5.86 -9.41
N GLY A 204 10.47 5.80 -8.70
CA GLY A 204 9.22 6.43 -9.12
C GLY A 204 9.32 7.95 -9.31
N GLN A 205 10.31 8.62 -8.73
CA GLN A 205 10.57 10.05 -8.96
C GLN A 205 10.98 10.39 -10.41
N PHE A 206 11.40 9.40 -11.18
CA PHE A 206 11.82 9.56 -12.58
C PHE A 206 10.75 9.13 -13.58
N VAL A 207 9.59 8.67 -13.11
CA VAL A 207 8.49 8.22 -13.97
C VAL A 207 7.54 9.36 -14.27
N SER A 208 7.16 9.55 -15.54
CA SER A 208 6.09 10.45 -15.92
C SER A 208 4.77 10.00 -15.30
N ASP A 209 4.16 10.86 -14.52
CA ASP A 209 2.89 10.60 -13.87
C ASP A 209 1.73 11.22 -14.67
N ILE A 210 0.52 10.95 -14.19
CA ILE A 210 -0.71 11.55 -14.68
C ILE A 210 -0.87 12.99 -14.17
N THR A 211 -1.58 13.80 -14.94
CA THR A 211 -1.93 15.17 -14.52
C THR A 211 -3.01 15.18 -13.42
N PRO A 212 -3.17 16.27 -12.66
CA PRO A 212 -4.27 16.39 -11.70
C PRO A 212 -5.67 16.18 -12.31
N ALA A 213 -5.91 16.62 -13.55
CA ALA A 213 -7.17 16.37 -14.24
C ALA A 213 -7.38 14.87 -14.55
N GLN A 214 -6.35 14.20 -15.07
CA GLN A 214 -6.39 12.75 -15.30
C GLN A 214 -6.56 11.97 -13.99
N TYR A 215 -5.97 12.45 -12.90
CA TYR A 215 -6.16 11.87 -11.59
C TYR A 215 -7.64 11.87 -11.17
N ASP A 216 -8.34 12.98 -11.32
CA ASP A 216 -9.79 13.08 -11.01
C ASP A 216 -10.63 12.17 -11.93
N GLU A 217 -10.28 12.07 -13.22
CA GLU A 217 -10.95 11.18 -14.16
C GLU A 217 -10.79 9.71 -13.75
N VAL A 218 -9.58 9.32 -13.31
CA VAL A 218 -9.30 7.97 -12.80
C VAL A 218 -10.06 7.69 -11.51
N LEU A 219 -10.16 8.66 -10.58
CA LEU A 219 -10.97 8.50 -9.38
C LEU A 219 -12.46 8.30 -9.71
N ALA A 220 -12.99 9.05 -10.68
CA ALA A 220 -14.37 8.89 -11.14
C ALA A 220 -14.59 7.53 -11.82
N SER A 221 -13.62 7.03 -12.58
CA SER A 221 -13.64 5.69 -13.18
C SER A 221 -13.60 4.60 -12.11
N LEU A 222 -12.72 4.76 -11.12
CA LEU A 222 -12.61 3.83 -10.00
C LEU A 222 -13.94 3.69 -9.23
N TYR A 223 -14.69 4.78 -9.07
CA TYR A 223 -16.02 4.73 -8.46
C TYR A 223 -16.97 3.84 -9.27
N ARG A 224 -17.01 4.00 -10.61
CA ARG A 224 -17.83 3.14 -11.49
C ARG A 224 -17.43 1.66 -11.42
N ILE A 225 -16.13 1.40 -11.42
CA ILE A 225 -15.59 0.04 -11.28
C ILE A 225 -15.97 -0.56 -9.92
N GLN A 226 -15.89 0.23 -8.83
CA GLN A 226 -16.30 -0.22 -7.51
C GLN A 226 -17.79 -0.57 -7.45
N GLU A 227 -18.66 0.22 -8.06
CA GLU A 227 -20.10 -0.08 -8.19
C GLU A 227 -20.34 -1.33 -9.05
N LYS A 228 -19.63 -1.50 -10.18
CA LYS A 228 -19.70 -2.67 -11.04
C LYS A 228 -19.40 -3.98 -10.30
N TYR A 229 -18.41 -3.95 -9.39
CA TYR A 229 -17.94 -5.13 -8.67
C TYR A 229 -18.47 -5.28 -7.25
N GLN A 230 -19.47 -4.49 -6.83
CA GLN A 230 -20.10 -4.62 -5.51
C GLN A 230 -20.38 -6.08 -5.16
N ARG A 231 -19.94 -6.53 -3.98
CA ARG A 231 -20.12 -7.88 -3.44
C ARG A 231 -19.44 -9.02 -4.23
N ARG A 232 -18.78 -8.73 -5.34
CA ARG A 232 -18.10 -9.76 -6.18
C ARG A 232 -16.59 -9.73 -6.00
N MET A 233 -16.01 -8.55 -6.10
CA MET A 233 -14.59 -8.30 -5.87
C MET A 233 -14.45 -6.99 -5.10
N LEU A 234 -13.53 -6.95 -4.13
CA LEU A 234 -13.25 -5.70 -3.44
C LEU A 234 -12.33 -4.83 -4.30
N VAL A 235 -12.74 -3.58 -4.52
CA VAL A 235 -11.99 -2.60 -5.31
C VAL A 235 -11.58 -1.46 -4.40
N ASN A 236 -10.29 -1.12 -4.35
CA ASN A 236 -9.77 -0.08 -3.44
C ASN A 236 -8.87 0.92 -4.14
N ALA A 237 -9.02 2.20 -3.77
CA ALA A 237 -8.06 3.26 -4.03
C ALA A 237 -6.89 3.17 -3.03
N LYS A 238 -5.65 3.21 -3.52
CA LYS A 238 -4.42 3.28 -2.72
C LYS A 238 -3.63 4.53 -3.09
N CYS A 239 -3.01 5.18 -2.10
CA CYS A 239 -2.31 6.45 -2.29
C CYS A 239 -3.21 7.58 -2.88
N ALA A 240 -4.52 7.47 -2.67
CA ALA A 240 -5.54 8.36 -3.19
C ALA A 240 -6.55 8.77 -2.10
N PRO A 241 -6.15 9.51 -1.08
CA PRO A 241 -7.06 9.95 -0.03
C PRO A 241 -8.20 10.84 -0.55
N HIS A 242 -8.01 11.52 -1.69
CA HIS A 242 -9.04 12.31 -2.37
C HIS A 242 -10.27 11.50 -2.83
N TYR A 243 -10.14 10.18 -2.94
CA TYR A 243 -11.24 9.30 -3.33
C TYR A 243 -12.48 9.45 -2.45
N ILE A 244 -12.29 9.84 -1.18
CA ILE A 244 -13.41 10.18 -0.28
C ILE A 244 -14.31 11.28 -0.87
N LYS A 245 -13.72 12.33 -1.43
CA LYS A 245 -14.44 13.42 -2.08
C LYS A 245 -15.30 12.89 -3.23
N THR A 246 -14.68 12.10 -4.11
CA THR A 246 -15.38 11.50 -5.27
C THR A 246 -16.58 10.65 -4.84
N VAL A 247 -16.43 9.82 -3.81
CA VAL A 247 -17.53 9.00 -3.29
C VAL A 247 -18.66 9.85 -2.75
N LEU A 248 -18.37 10.89 -1.98
CA LEU A 248 -19.38 11.78 -1.40
C LEU A 248 -20.10 12.61 -2.46
N GLU A 249 -19.40 13.12 -3.48
CA GLU A 249 -19.99 13.84 -4.61
C GLU A 249 -20.93 12.97 -5.45
N LYS A 250 -20.67 11.66 -5.51
CA LYS A 250 -21.53 10.69 -6.20
C LYS A 250 -22.69 10.17 -5.33
N GLY A 251 -22.87 10.71 -4.11
CA GLY A 251 -23.92 10.27 -3.19
C GLY A 251 -23.64 8.95 -2.48
N GLY A 252 -22.42 8.43 -2.55
CA GLY A 252 -21.98 7.26 -1.81
C GLY A 252 -21.84 7.59 -0.33
N SER A 253 -22.31 6.67 0.54
CA SER A 253 -22.23 6.82 1.99
C SER A 253 -21.16 5.93 2.63
N GLN A 254 -20.58 4.99 1.89
CA GLN A 254 -19.64 4.02 2.41
C GLN A 254 -18.36 4.00 1.58
N ILE A 255 -17.27 4.40 2.21
CA ILE A 255 -15.92 4.18 1.68
C ILE A 255 -15.42 2.88 2.28
N ARG A 256 -15.38 1.84 1.48
CA ARG A 256 -14.74 0.60 1.87
C ARG A 256 -13.23 0.77 1.68
N THR A 257 -12.51 1.03 2.75
CA THR A 257 -11.05 1.04 2.75
C THR A 257 -10.54 -0.04 3.69
N TYR A 258 -9.50 -0.75 3.28
CA TYR A 258 -8.78 -1.73 4.12
C TYR A 258 -8.09 -1.10 5.34
N SER A 259 -7.99 0.20 5.38
CA SER A 259 -7.20 0.90 6.39
C SER A 259 -7.90 1.08 7.74
N GLY A 260 -9.07 0.46 7.96
CA GLY A 260 -9.75 0.48 9.27
C GLY A 260 -10.13 1.85 9.81
N GLY A 261 -9.89 2.91 9.04
CA GLY A 261 -10.11 4.30 9.43
C GLY A 261 -11.16 4.99 8.57
N ALA A 262 -11.57 6.16 9.00
CA ALA A 262 -12.61 6.99 8.40
C ALA A 262 -12.25 7.60 7.04
N GLY A 263 -11.31 7.01 6.30
CA GLY A 263 -10.80 7.54 5.04
C GLY A 263 -9.53 8.38 5.23
N GLY A 264 -9.04 8.96 4.13
CA GLY A 264 -7.85 9.78 4.13
C GLY A 264 -6.53 8.99 4.05
N CYS A 265 -5.43 9.71 4.19
CA CYS A 265 -4.11 9.12 4.17
C CYS A 265 -3.86 8.32 5.46
N PRO A 266 -3.60 7.01 5.39
CA PRO A 266 -3.39 6.18 6.58
C PRO A 266 -1.97 6.27 7.16
N ALA A 267 -1.05 6.98 6.49
CA ALA A 267 0.35 7.08 6.92
C ALA A 267 0.46 7.57 8.36
N GLY A 268 1.11 6.80 9.21
CA GLY A 268 1.33 7.12 10.61
C GLY A 268 0.09 7.09 11.51
N THR A 269 -1.11 6.86 10.96
CA THR A 269 -2.37 6.79 11.73
C THR A 269 -2.90 5.36 11.84
N HIS A 270 -2.92 4.62 10.75
CA HIS A 270 -3.39 3.25 10.65
C HIS A 270 -2.38 2.34 9.95
N TYR A 271 -1.38 2.92 9.33
CA TYR A 271 -0.41 2.24 8.48
C TYR A 271 1.01 2.64 8.87
N MET A 272 1.89 1.68 8.89
CA MET A 272 3.33 1.89 9.01
C MET A 272 4.10 1.00 8.04
N GLY A 273 5.30 1.42 7.69
CA GLY A 273 6.27 0.65 6.93
C GLY A 273 7.44 0.22 7.80
N ILE A 274 7.99 -0.96 7.53
CA ILE A 274 9.28 -1.40 8.05
C ILE A 274 10.16 -1.68 6.84
N ARG A 275 11.37 -1.15 6.83
CA ARG A 275 12.36 -1.36 5.77
C ARG A 275 13.17 -2.63 6.03
N PRO A 276 13.90 -3.16 5.03
CA PRO A 276 14.69 -4.38 5.21
C PRO A 276 15.76 -4.30 6.30
N ASN A 277 16.28 -3.10 6.57
CA ASN A 277 17.27 -2.84 7.63
C ASN A 277 16.65 -2.58 9.02
N GLY A 278 15.32 -2.64 9.14
CA GLY A 278 14.60 -2.43 10.41
C GLY A 278 14.16 -0.99 10.65
N ASP A 279 14.43 -0.05 9.75
CA ASP A 279 13.95 1.33 9.87
C ASP A 279 12.42 1.41 9.71
N VAL A 280 11.80 2.22 10.56
CA VAL A 280 10.34 2.40 10.61
C VAL A 280 9.95 3.70 9.92
N THR A 281 8.95 3.63 9.04
CA THR A 281 8.40 4.76 8.29
C THR A 281 6.89 4.87 8.50
N PRO A 282 6.26 6.05 8.33
CA PRO A 282 4.81 6.21 8.44
C PRO A 282 4.02 5.42 7.38
N CYS A 283 4.60 5.19 6.21
CA CYS A 283 4.12 4.27 5.18
C CYS A 283 5.30 3.84 4.30
N PRO A 284 5.19 2.73 3.53
CA PRO A 284 6.31 2.24 2.72
C PRO A 284 6.80 3.22 1.65
N TYR A 285 5.94 4.15 1.21
CA TYR A 285 6.27 5.13 0.17
C TYR A 285 6.89 6.43 0.71
N LEU A 286 6.86 6.67 2.03
CA LEU A 286 7.42 7.87 2.65
C LEU A 286 8.82 7.58 3.21
N PRO A 287 9.90 8.07 2.59
CA PRO A 287 11.27 7.73 2.96
C PRO A 287 11.79 8.62 4.12
N VAL A 288 10.95 8.83 5.13
CA VAL A 288 11.31 9.54 6.36
C VAL A 288 11.21 8.56 7.52
N PHE A 289 12.23 8.52 8.38
CA PHE A 289 12.42 7.45 9.37
C PHE A 289 12.06 7.92 10.77
N ALA A 290 11.27 7.14 11.47
CA ALA A 290 10.94 7.36 12.88
C ALA A 290 12.03 6.83 13.83
N GLY A 291 12.87 5.93 13.34
CA GLY A 291 13.92 5.22 14.05
C GLY A 291 14.05 3.79 13.55
N SER A 292 14.85 2.97 14.22
CA SER A 292 15.12 1.58 13.81
C SER A 292 14.75 0.60 14.91
N LEU A 293 14.15 -0.52 14.54
CA LEU A 293 13.81 -1.65 15.41
C LEU A 293 15.04 -2.38 15.97
N ARG A 294 16.23 -2.03 15.53
CA ARG A 294 17.48 -2.46 16.15
C ARG A 294 17.78 -1.71 17.46
N ASN A 295 17.20 -0.51 17.64
CA ASN A 295 17.56 0.41 18.73
C ASN A 295 16.37 0.80 19.62
N ALA A 296 15.13 0.59 19.17
CA ALA A 296 13.92 0.98 19.88
C ALA A 296 12.79 -0.01 19.60
N SER A 297 11.83 -0.13 20.52
CA SER A 297 10.67 -0.99 20.33
C SER A 297 9.68 -0.39 19.31
N LEU A 298 8.90 -1.26 18.67
CA LEU A 298 7.83 -0.86 17.76
C LEU A 298 6.82 0.07 18.45
N ALA A 299 6.49 -0.25 19.70
CA ALA A 299 5.57 0.55 20.52
C ALA A 299 6.10 1.96 20.75
N ASP A 300 7.38 2.10 21.15
CA ASP A 300 7.99 3.40 21.38
C ASP A 300 8.05 4.24 20.10
N LEU A 301 8.46 3.62 18.98
CA LEU A 301 8.52 4.31 17.69
C LEU A 301 7.14 4.80 17.24
N TRP A 302 6.10 3.98 17.40
CA TRP A 302 4.73 4.34 17.03
C TRP A 302 4.14 5.43 17.92
N THR A 303 4.36 5.36 19.24
CA THR A 303 3.68 6.24 20.21
C THR A 303 4.44 7.52 20.49
N SER A 304 5.76 7.49 20.42
CA SER A 304 6.61 8.57 20.98
C SER A 304 7.49 9.27 19.93
N SER A 305 7.56 8.77 18.70
CA SER A 305 8.34 9.42 17.64
C SER A 305 7.76 10.79 17.27
N SER A 306 8.61 11.80 17.15
CA SER A 306 8.22 13.13 16.67
C SER A 306 7.60 13.08 15.28
N LEU A 307 8.12 12.23 14.38
CA LEU A 307 7.59 12.04 13.03
C LEU A 307 6.15 11.55 13.05
N PHE A 308 5.82 10.53 13.86
CA PHE A 308 4.45 10.04 13.96
C PHE A 308 3.53 11.06 14.63
N THR A 309 4.03 11.82 15.60
CA THR A 309 3.29 12.90 16.24
C THR A 309 2.97 14.00 15.24
N GLU A 310 3.94 14.44 14.45
CA GLU A 310 3.78 15.47 13.43
C GLU A 310 2.77 15.07 12.35
N ILE A 311 2.93 13.90 11.73
CA ILE A 311 2.05 13.46 10.62
C ILE A 311 0.58 13.26 11.06
N ARG A 312 0.33 13.06 12.35
CA ARG A 312 -1.02 12.96 12.94
C ARG A 312 -1.67 14.32 13.16
N GLN A 313 -0.90 15.40 13.18
CA GLN A 313 -1.40 16.78 13.38
C GLN A 313 -1.99 17.35 12.10
N ARG A 314 -3.17 16.87 11.69
CA ARG A 314 -3.83 17.30 10.44
C ARG A 314 -4.09 18.80 10.38
N THR A 315 -4.30 19.44 11.52
CA THR A 315 -4.50 20.90 11.63
C THR A 315 -3.26 21.72 11.28
N SER A 316 -2.08 21.07 11.23
CA SER A 316 -0.81 21.71 10.87
C SER A 316 -0.43 21.54 9.41
N LEU A 317 -1.31 20.95 8.59
CA LEU A 317 -1.07 20.83 7.15
C LEU A 317 -1.00 22.21 6.48
N GLY A 318 -0.07 22.37 5.55
CA GLY A 318 0.11 23.58 4.77
C GLY A 318 -0.77 23.65 3.53
N GLY A 319 -0.79 24.84 2.89
CA GLY A 319 -1.47 25.09 1.64
C GLY A 319 -2.96 24.74 1.67
N ARG A 320 -3.51 24.36 0.52
CA ARG A 320 -4.92 24.01 0.38
C ARG A 320 -5.37 22.89 1.33
N CYS A 321 -4.48 21.94 1.67
CA CYS A 321 -4.82 20.87 2.61
C CYS A 321 -5.12 21.40 4.02
N GLY A 322 -4.42 22.45 4.47
CA GLY A 322 -4.64 23.10 5.78
C GLY A 322 -5.95 23.84 5.87
N GLU A 323 -6.35 24.49 4.78
CA GLU A 323 -7.57 25.31 4.67
C GLU A 323 -8.82 24.50 4.30
N CYS A 324 -8.64 23.24 3.91
CA CYS A 324 -9.68 22.41 3.31
C CYS A 324 -10.68 21.90 4.36
N GLU A 325 -11.97 22.03 4.10
CA GLU A 325 -13.06 21.46 4.88
C GLU A 325 -13.00 19.94 5.01
N MET A 326 -12.33 19.29 4.07
CA MET A 326 -12.10 17.82 4.06
C MET A 326 -10.82 17.39 4.80
N ASN A 327 -10.07 18.32 5.41
CA ASN A 327 -8.76 18.04 6.02
C ASN A 327 -8.79 16.82 6.97
N GLY A 328 -9.75 16.78 7.89
CA GLY A 328 -9.86 15.69 8.88
C GLY A 328 -10.11 14.30 8.27
N HIS A 329 -10.64 14.24 7.06
CA HIS A 329 -11.05 13.01 6.38
C HIS A 329 -10.15 12.61 5.21
N CYS A 330 -9.52 13.57 4.56
CA CYS A 330 -8.64 13.37 3.40
C CYS A 330 -7.17 13.57 3.77
N GLY A 331 -6.79 14.82 4.03
CA GLY A 331 -5.44 15.24 4.37
C GLY A 331 -4.38 15.03 3.28
N GLY A 332 -4.76 14.74 2.03
CA GLY A 332 -3.84 14.49 0.92
C GLY A 332 -2.89 13.29 1.15
N CYS A 333 -2.22 12.79 0.14
CA CYS A 333 -1.20 11.75 0.28
C CYS A 333 0.11 12.35 0.80
N ARG A 334 0.46 12.06 2.05
CA ARG A 334 1.66 12.63 2.69
C ARG A 334 2.97 12.22 2.02
N ALA A 335 3.01 11.00 1.48
CA ALA A 335 4.18 10.54 0.74
C ALA A 335 4.34 11.24 -0.62
N ARG A 336 3.22 11.57 -1.31
CA ARG A 336 3.27 12.35 -2.56
C ARG A 336 3.62 13.81 -2.28
N ALA A 337 3.03 14.41 -1.25
CA ALA A 337 3.40 15.75 -0.82
C ALA A 337 4.91 15.84 -0.61
N TYR A 338 5.47 14.94 0.20
CA TYR A 338 6.91 14.86 0.44
C TYR A 338 7.73 14.63 -0.83
N GLY A 339 7.34 13.64 -1.65
CA GLY A 339 8.09 13.30 -2.87
C GLY A 339 8.18 14.43 -3.90
N MET A 340 7.19 15.32 -3.91
CA MET A 340 7.16 16.45 -4.85
C MET A 340 7.67 17.77 -4.28
N THR A 341 7.62 17.95 -2.97
CA THR A 341 7.96 19.24 -2.34
C THR A 341 9.10 19.16 -1.33
N GLY A 342 9.47 17.95 -0.88
CA GLY A 342 10.42 17.75 0.23
C GLY A 342 9.80 17.95 1.62
N ASP A 343 8.53 18.35 1.70
CA ASP A 343 7.82 18.61 2.96
C ASP A 343 6.58 17.71 3.09
N LEU A 344 6.57 16.87 4.12
CA LEU A 344 5.48 15.94 4.39
C LEU A 344 4.18 16.63 4.85
N MET A 345 4.26 17.89 5.28
CA MET A 345 3.12 18.69 5.73
C MET A 345 2.55 19.60 4.63
N SER A 346 3.18 19.70 3.46
CA SER A 346 2.69 20.41 2.29
C SER A 346 1.35 19.88 1.78
N GLU A 347 0.69 20.64 0.93
CA GLU A 347 -0.49 20.17 0.18
C GLU A 347 -0.13 19.04 -0.78
N ASP A 348 -1.12 18.18 -1.10
CA ASP A 348 -0.95 17.14 -2.13
C ASP A 348 -1.10 17.77 -3.53
N PRO A 349 -0.05 17.74 -4.37
CA PRO A 349 -0.05 18.43 -5.68
C PRO A 349 -1.06 17.88 -6.70
N LEU A 350 -1.53 16.62 -6.54
CA LEU A 350 -2.55 16.06 -7.44
C LEU A 350 -3.99 16.50 -7.08
N CYS A 351 -4.19 17.22 -5.96
CA CYS A 351 -5.51 17.70 -5.58
C CYS A 351 -5.96 18.84 -6.49
N THR A 352 -7.14 18.73 -7.10
CA THR A 352 -7.78 19.80 -7.87
C THR A 352 -8.82 20.58 -7.06
N HIS A 353 -9.16 20.11 -5.84
CA HIS A 353 -10.19 20.72 -5.02
C HIS A 353 -9.81 22.13 -4.55
N THR A 354 -10.74 23.07 -4.67
CA THR A 354 -10.63 24.40 -4.08
C THR A 354 -11.30 24.37 -2.70
N PRO A 355 -10.59 24.71 -1.61
CA PRO A 355 -11.17 24.77 -0.27
C PRO A 355 -12.43 25.63 -0.22
N GLY A 356 -13.44 25.19 0.55
CA GLY A 356 -14.73 25.87 0.70
C GLY A 356 -15.73 25.63 -0.43
N THR A 357 -15.40 24.82 -1.44
CA THR A 357 -16.32 24.57 -2.58
C THR A 357 -17.03 23.22 -2.53
N PHE A 358 -16.78 22.40 -1.51
CA PHE A 358 -17.42 21.08 -1.39
C PHE A 358 -18.91 21.22 -1.06
N ALA A 359 -19.77 20.83 -2.00
CA ALA A 359 -21.23 20.88 -1.89
C ALA A 359 -21.87 19.55 -1.49
N GLY A 360 -21.07 18.55 -1.10
CA GLY A 360 -21.54 17.23 -0.72
C GLY A 360 -22.25 17.20 0.63
N ALA A 361 -22.95 16.10 0.93
CA ALA A 361 -23.57 15.85 2.22
C ALA A 361 -22.54 15.96 3.35
N PRO A 362 -22.92 16.50 4.55
CA PRO A 362 -22.02 16.55 5.69
C PRO A 362 -21.53 15.14 6.00
N LEU A 363 -20.23 15.03 6.25
CA LEU A 363 -19.56 13.80 6.67
C LEU A 363 -20.14 13.33 8.00
N LEU A 364 -21.27 12.64 7.95
CA LEU A 364 -21.75 11.87 9.07
C LEU A 364 -20.67 10.82 9.36
N ALA A 365 -20.33 10.67 10.64
CA ALA A 365 -19.25 9.79 11.12
C ALA A 365 -19.19 8.50 10.30
N ILE A 366 -18.12 8.32 9.53
CA ILE A 366 -17.88 7.09 8.78
C ILE A 366 -17.66 5.99 9.83
N GLN A 367 -18.75 5.34 10.22
CA GLN A 367 -18.70 4.16 11.07
C GLN A 367 -18.36 2.96 10.18
N GLY A 368 -17.26 2.29 10.47
CA GLY A 368 -17.03 1.03 9.79
C GLY A 368 -15.67 0.42 10.05
N ARG A 369 -15.51 -0.30 11.13
CA ARG A 369 -14.59 -1.43 11.17
C ARG A 369 -15.17 -2.53 10.29
N THR A 370 -14.77 -2.62 9.04
CA THR A 370 -14.89 -3.88 8.31
C THR A 370 -13.64 -4.71 8.66
N SER A 371 -13.83 -5.76 9.45
CA SER A 371 -12.76 -6.71 9.74
C SER A 371 -12.26 -7.30 8.42
N VAL A 372 -10.94 -7.33 8.24
CA VAL A 372 -10.27 -7.97 7.07
C VAL A 372 -10.62 -9.46 6.97
N SER A 373 -11.05 -10.07 8.08
CA SER A 373 -11.49 -11.46 8.15
C SER A 373 -12.64 -11.82 7.21
N GLY A 374 -13.42 -10.84 6.72
CA GLY A 374 -14.55 -11.10 5.82
C GLY A 374 -14.23 -11.00 4.31
N ALA A 375 -13.02 -10.57 3.92
CA ALA A 375 -12.69 -10.32 2.51
C ALA A 375 -11.79 -11.40 1.87
N LEU A 376 -11.10 -12.20 2.67
CA LEU A 376 -10.23 -13.30 2.23
C LEU A 376 -10.68 -14.66 2.83
N GLY A 377 -11.84 -14.71 3.48
CA GLY A 377 -12.48 -15.92 3.99
C GLY A 377 -13.36 -16.60 2.95
#